data_64040f416dbc66841db215c2bc10fca6
#
_entry.id   64040f416dbc66841db215c2bc10fca6
#
_cell.length_a   1.000
_cell.length_b   1.000
_cell.length_c   1.000
_cell.angle_alpha   90.00
_cell.angle_beta   90.00
_cell.angle_gamma   90.00
#
_symmetry.space_group_name_H-M   'P 1'
#
loop_
_entity.id
_entity.type
_entity.pdbx_description
1 polymer ?
#
loop_
_entity_poly.entity_id
_entity_poly.type
_entity_poly.pdbx_seq_one_letter_code
_entity_poly.pdbx_strand_id
1 'polypeptide(L)'
;MNRRVLCGALLGAFSLAAAAQAPAPAPASPAAPAHPPAMMMMSGSPLRAAPAPGAEVYIIAPKNGATVKSPFVVRFGLKGMGVAPAGVVVENTGHHHLLVDTDLKDLNLDQPLPATDKVLHFGKGQTETTLTLPPGKHTLELVFADSKHLSFDPPLHSGKITILVE
;
A
#
# COMPACT_ATOMS: atom_id res chain seq x y z
N MET A 1 -37.61 38.41 -67.15
CA MET A 1 -39.04 38.49 -66.94
C MET A 1 -39.43 37.84 -65.61
N ASN A 2 -39.77 38.69 -64.69
CA ASN A 2 -40.80 38.65 -63.67
C ASN A 2 -41.33 37.29 -63.20
N ARG A 3 -41.28 36.97 -61.92
CA ARG A 3 -42.30 37.37 -60.93
C ARG A 3 -41.87 37.01 -59.49
N ARG A 4 -41.96 37.97 -58.60
CA ARG A 4 -41.96 37.84 -57.15
C ARG A 4 -43.29 37.23 -56.70
N VAL A 5 -43.27 36.33 -55.75
CA VAL A 5 -44.38 36.07 -54.83
C VAL A 5 -43.84 36.03 -53.41
N LEU A 6 -44.22 37.03 -52.64
CA LEU A 6 -44.12 37.03 -51.18
C LEU A 6 -45.29 36.15 -50.64
N CYS A 7 -45.00 35.32 -49.69
CA CYS A 7 -45.97 34.86 -48.73
C CYS A 7 -45.32 34.78 -47.35
N GLY A 8 -45.84 35.61 -46.47
CA GLY A 8 -45.42 35.61 -45.06
C GLY A 8 -46.05 34.47 -44.28
N ALA A 9 -45.37 34.04 -43.28
CA ALA A 9 -45.93 33.15 -42.30
C ALA A 9 -45.43 33.50 -40.88
N LEU A 10 -46.36 33.61 -40.00
CA LEU A 10 -46.33 33.99 -38.61
C LEU A 10 -45.29 33.24 -37.77
N LEU A 11 -44.56 34.01 -36.95
CA LEU A 11 -43.84 33.46 -35.79
C LEU A 11 -44.80 33.10 -34.67
N GLY A 12 -44.89 31.82 -34.40
CA GLY A 12 -45.46 31.30 -33.15
C GLY A 12 -44.34 31.00 -32.17
N ALA A 13 -44.10 31.86 -31.18
CA ALA A 13 -43.18 31.59 -30.10
C ALA A 13 -43.82 30.63 -29.09
N PHE A 14 -43.37 29.39 -29.08
CA PHE A 14 -43.64 28.45 -27.99
C PHE A 14 -42.47 28.54 -26.97
N SER A 15 -42.73 29.20 -25.86
CA SER A 15 -41.86 29.13 -24.68
C SER A 15 -42.06 27.79 -24.02
N LEU A 16 -41.07 26.88 -24.16
CA LEU A 16 -40.96 25.70 -23.31
C LEU A 16 -40.29 26.13 -22.02
N ALA A 17 -41.05 26.20 -20.93
CA ALA A 17 -40.55 26.27 -19.59
C ALA A 17 -39.93 24.91 -19.24
N ALA A 18 -38.58 24.84 -19.19
CA ALA A 18 -37.88 23.69 -18.68
C ALA A 18 -38.01 23.66 -17.14
N ALA A 19 -38.90 22.79 -16.64
CA ALA A 19 -38.94 22.47 -15.20
C ALA A 19 -37.64 21.71 -14.82
N ALA A 20 -36.79 22.37 -14.07
CA ALA A 20 -35.61 21.71 -13.45
C ALA A 20 -36.11 20.71 -12.39
N GLN A 21 -36.04 19.42 -12.71
CA GLN A 21 -36.24 18.36 -11.73
C GLN A 21 -34.97 18.29 -10.83
N ALA A 22 -35.22 18.46 -9.54
CA ALA A 22 -34.19 18.22 -8.52
C ALA A 22 -33.77 16.74 -8.58
N PRO A 23 -32.44 16.43 -8.40
CA PRO A 23 -32.01 15.05 -8.37
C PRO A 23 -32.59 14.32 -7.16
N ALA A 24 -33.10 13.13 -7.41
CA ALA A 24 -33.61 12.23 -6.38
C ALA A 24 -32.50 11.89 -5.37
N PRO A 25 -32.82 11.76 -4.07
CA PRO A 25 -31.83 11.33 -3.08
C PRO A 25 -31.31 9.92 -3.42
N ALA A 26 -29.99 9.75 -3.37
CA ALA A 26 -29.33 8.47 -3.57
C ALA A 26 -29.84 7.43 -2.55
N PRO A 27 -30.02 6.15 -2.93
CA PRO A 27 -30.43 5.12 -2.00
C PRO A 27 -29.37 4.98 -0.89
N ALA A 28 -29.82 4.97 0.36
CA ALA A 28 -28.98 4.74 1.52
C ALA A 28 -28.25 3.40 1.38
N SER A 29 -26.94 3.42 1.48
CA SER A 29 -26.10 2.21 1.53
C SER A 29 -26.56 1.33 2.70
N PRO A 30 -26.72 0.01 2.51
CA PRO A 30 -27.04 -0.88 3.62
C PRO A 30 -25.92 -0.81 4.66
N ALA A 31 -26.30 -0.59 5.91
CA ALA A 31 -25.41 -0.60 7.05
C ALA A 31 -24.68 -1.95 7.09
N ALA A 32 -23.34 -1.90 7.13
CA ALA A 32 -22.52 -3.08 7.31
C ALA A 32 -22.92 -3.81 8.61
N PRO A 33 -22.97 -5.14 8.64
CA PRO A 33 -23.30 -5.89 9.85
C PRO A 33 -22.27 -5.56 10.94
N ALA A 34 -22.76 -5.15 12.10
CA ALA A 34 -21.93 -4.95 13.29
C ALA A 34 -21.27 -6.27 13.67
N HIS A 35 -19.94 -6.33 13.54
CA HIS A 35 -19.17 -7.46 14.02
C HIS A 35 -19.19 -7.43 15.57
N PRO A 36 -19.51 -8.54 16.25
CA PRO A 36 -19.36 -8.59 17.69
C PRO A 36 -17.89 -8.39 18.05
N PRO A 37 -17.56 -7.70 19.16
CA PRO A 37 -16.18 -7.54 19.58
C PRO A 37 -15.62 -8.92 19.91
N ALA A 38 -14.73 -9.43 19.07
CA ALA A 38 -13.90 -10.57 19.38
C ALA A 38 -12.98 -10.14 20.54
N MET A 39 -13.28 -10.61 21.74
CA MET A 39 -12.34 -10.58 22.85
C MET A 39 -11.19 -11.55 22.50
N MET A 40 -10.26 -11.08 21.67
CA MET A 40 -8.98 -11.74 21.51
C MET A 40 -8.14 -11.43 22.75
N MET A 41 -7.74 -12.49 23.46
CA MET A 41 -6.69 -12.42 24.46
C MET A 41 -5.44 -11.88 23.75
N MET A 42 -5.13 -10.61 24.00
CA MET A 42 -3.95 -9.95 23.43
C MET A 42 -2.71 -10.44 24.17
N SER A 43 -2.10 -11.51 23.65
CA SER A 43 -0.72 -11.87 23.97
C SER A 43 0.20 -11.12 22.98
N GLY A 44 0.32 -9.82 23.14
CA GLY A 44 1.14 -8.98 22.30
C GLY A 44 1.75 -7.82 23.08
N SER A 45 2.79 -7.21 22.56
CA SER A 45 3.37 -6.00 23.12
C SER A 45 2.33 -4.87 23.08
N PRO A 46 2.08 -4.15 24.20
CA PRO A 46 1.07 -3.07 24.24
C PRO A 46 1.39 -1.89 23.32
N LEU A 47 2.59 -1.86 22.74
CA LEU A 47 3.05 -0.79 21.84
C LEU A 47 2.87 -1.13 20.35
N ARG A 48 2.68 -2.41 20.02
CA ARG A 48 2.64 -2.92 18.65
C ARG A 48 1.22 -3.29 18.26
N ALA A 49 0.77 -2.81 17.10
CA ALA A 49 -0.53 -3.16 16.54
C ALA A 49 -0.50 -4.56 15.90
N ALA A 50 -1.66 -5.23 15.88
CA ALA A 50 -1.81 -6.43 15.07
C ALA A 50 -1.90 -6.05 13.58
N PRO A 51 -1.33 -6.86 12.66
CA PRO A 51 -1.53 -6.63 11.23
C PRO A 51 -2.99 -6.96 10.84
N ALA A 52 -3.45 -6.41 9.72
CA ALA A 52 -4.76 -6.76 9.18
C ALA A 52 -4.86 -8.28 8.92
N PRO A 53 -6.03 -8.92 9.15
CA PRO A 53 -6.20 -10.34 8.89
C PRO A 53 -5.86 -10.70 7.43
N GLY A 54 -5.00 -11.70 7.25
CA GLY A 54 -4.54 -12.14 5.94
C GLY A 54 -3.53 -11.19 5.28
N ALA A 55 -2.96 -10.25 6.03
CA ALA A 55 -1.86 -9.42 5.55
C ALA A 55 -0.62 -10.27 5.26
N GLU A 56 0.06 -9.95 4.17
CA GLU A 56 1.25 -10.65 3.72
C GLU A 56 2.21 -9.65 3.07
N VAL A 57 3.49 -9.73 3.43
CA VAL A 57 4.58 -9.01 2.78
C VAL A 57 5.54 -10.02 2.14
N TYR A 58 6.04 -9.74 0.95
CA TYR A 58 6.90 -10.68 0.21
C TYR A 58 7.83 -9.95 -0.76
N ILE A 59 8.94 -10.60 -1.12
CA ILE A 59 9.85 -10.12 -2.16
C ILE A 59 9.36 -10.60 -3.52
N ILE A 60 9.02 -9.68 -4.42
CA ILE A 60 8.60 -9.98 -5.79
C ILE A 60 9.81 -10.39 -6.63
N ALA A 61 10.90 -9.62 -6.50
CA ALA A 61 12.18 -9.87 -7.16
C ALA A 61 13.33 -9.32 -6.30
N PRO A 62 14.51 -9.97 -6.35
CA PRO A 62 14.82 -11.24 -6.98
C PRO A 62 14.12 -12.42 -6.30
N LYS A 63 14.13 -13.60 -6.93
CA LYS A 63 13.63 -14.85 -6.33
C LYS A 63 14.71 -15.48 -5.44
N ASN A 64 14.28 -16.31 -4.49
CA ASN A 64 15.21 -17.08 -3.68
C ASN A 64 16.10 -17.96 -4.56
N GLY A 65 17.41 -17.95 -4.31
CA GLY A 65 18.42 -18.67 -5.08
C GLY A 65 18.84 -17.97 -6.38
N ALA A 66 18.33 -16.77 -6.67
CA ALA A 66 18.70 -16.07 -7.91
C ALA A 66 20.17 -15.61 -7.89
N THR A 67 20.80 -15.68 -9.07
CA THR A 67 22.06 -14.99 -9.35
C THR A 67 21.75 -13.65 -10.01
N VAL A 68 22.33 -12.56 -9.51
CA VAL A 68 22.10 -11.21 -9.97
C VAL A 68 23.42 -10.47 -10.18
N LYS A 69 23.42 -9.50 -11.10
CA LYS A 69 24.56 -8.60 -11.28
C LYS A 69 24.31 -7.29 -10.54
N SER A 70 25.29 -6.82 -9.79
CA SER A 70 25.21 -5.52 -9.09
C SER A 70 25.45 -4.35 -10.07
N PRO A 71 24.64 -3.27 -10.01
CA PRO A 71 23.46 -3.06 -9.17
C PRO A 71 22.23 -3.83 -9.68
N PHE A 72 21.30 -4.19 -8.77
CA PHE A 72 20.06 -4.89 -9.11
C PHE A 72 18.85 -4.31 -8.38
N VAL A 73 17.65 -4.53 -8.96
CA VAL A 73 16.40 -4.03 -8.38
C VAL A 73 15.79 -5.08 -7.45
N VAL A 74 15.38 -4.63 -6.27
CA VAL A 74 14.55 -5.41 -5.33
C VAL A 74 13.15 -4.81 -5.32
N ARG A 75 12.12 -5.64 -5.60
CA ARG A 75 10.71 -5.24 -5.62
C ARG A 75 9.96 -5.86 -4.48
N PHE A 76 9.16 -5.04 -3.81
CA PHE A 76 8.41 -5.37 -2.61
C PHE A 76 6.95 -5.62 -2.96
N GLY A 77 6.36 -6.66 -2.37
CA GLY A 77 4.95 -6.99 -2.48
C GLY A 77 4.26 -6.89 -1.13
N LEU A 78 3.03 -6.42 -1.14
CA LEU A 78 2.16 -6.33 0.02
C LEU A 78 0.74 -6.75 -0.37
N LYS A 79 0.06 -7.46 0.53
CA LYS A 79 -1.33 -7.88 0.39
C LYS A 79 -2.07 -7.60 1.69
N GLY A 80 -3.33 -7.20 1.60
CA GLY A 80 -4.21 -7.01 2.75
C GLY A 80 -4.00 -5.73 3.55
N MET A 81 -2.95 -4.94 3.23
CA MET A 81 -2.67 -3.64 3.84
C MET A 81 -2.25 -2.63 2.78
N GLY A 82 -2.22 -1.35 3.15
CA GLY A 82 -1.78 -0.26 2.30
C GLY A 82 -0.36 0.22 2.63
N VAL A 83 0.38 0.67 1.59
CA VAL A 83 1.66 1.35 1.81
C VAL A 83 1.40 2.84 2.05
N ALA A 84 1.92 3.38 3.15
CA ALA A 84 1.84 4.80 3.50
C ALA A 84 3.22 5.32 3.91
N PRO A 85 3.49 6.62 3.72
CA PRO A 85 4.72 7.22 4.23
C PRO A 85 4.83 7.12 5.77
N ALA A 86 6.05 7.04 6.29
CA ALA A 86 6.33 7.13 7.72
C ALA A 86 5.72 8.40 8.32
N GLY A 87 5.16 8.29 9.52
CA GLY A 87 4.46 9.39 10.20
C GLY A 87 3.00 9.59 9.77
N VAL A 88 2.56 8.99 8.66
CA VAL A 88 1.15 9.03 8.23
C VAL A 88 0.35 7.95 8.98
N VAL A 89 -0.61 8.37 9.79
CA VAL A 89 -1.43 7.47 10.60
C VAL A 89 -2.73 7.17 9.86
N VAL A 90 -2.77 6.02 9.22
CA VAL A 90 -3.98 5.46 8.58
C VAL A 90 -4.07 4.00 9.00
N GLU A 91 -5.27 3.54 9.33
CA GLU A 91 -5.51 2.16 9.73
C GLU A 91 -5.09 1.18 8.63
N ASN A 92 -4.51 0.06 9.02
CA ASN A 92 -4.04 -0.99 8.10
C ASN A 92 -3.05 -0.49 7.04
N THR A 93 -2.21 0.47 7.41
CA THR A 93 -1.12 0.95 6.56
C THR A 93 0.21 0.93 7.28
N GLY A 94 1.28 1.03 6.49
CA GLY A 94 2.64 1.10 6.99
C GLY A 94 3.63 1.27 5.84
N HIS A 95 4.90 1.01 6.11
CA HIS A 95 5.97 1.12 5.12
C HIS A 95 6.99 0.00 5.26
N HIS A 96 7.74 -0.22 4.18
CA HIS A 96 8.71 -1.30 4.09
C HIS A 96 10.03 -0.94 4.76
N HIS A 97 10.62 -1.97 5.38
CA HIS A 97 12.05 -2.03 5.72
C HIS A 97 12.64 -3.26 5.04
N LEU A 98 13.88 -3.18 4.56
CA LEU A 98 14.58 -4.30 3.96
C LEU A 98 15.82 -4.62 4.79
N LEU A 99 15.86 -5.83 5.28
CA LEU A 99 17.01 -6.39 5.99
C LEU A 99 17.97 -6.98 4.96
N VAL A 100 19.24 -6.59 5.04
CA VAL A 100 20.32 -7.08 4.20
C VAL A 100 21.36 -7.71 5.12
N ASP A 101 21.63 -9.00 4.94
CA ASP A 101 22.60 -9.77 5.73
C ASP A 101 22.42 -9.63 7.25
N THR A 102 21.17 -9.54 7.68
CA THR A 102 20.80 -9.52 9.09
C THR A 102 19.51 -10.28 9.31
N ASP A 103 19.26 -10.72 10.52
CA ASP A 103 18.07 -11.48 10.87
C ASP A 103 17.05 -10.62 11.63
N LEU A 104 15.77 -10.83 11.36
CA LEU A 104 14.69 -10.19 12.13
C LEU A 104 14.80 -10.45 13.63
N LYS A 105 15.22 -11.66 14.02
CA LYS A 105 15.42 -12.06 15.44
C LYS A 105 16.50 -11.26 16.17
N ASP A 106 17.41 -10.62 15.43
CA ASP A 106 18.50 -9.81 16.00
C ASP A 106 18.06 -8.36 16.27
N LEU A 107 16.81 -8.01 15.89
CA LEU A 107 16.23 -6.70 16.12
C LEU A 107 15.33 -6.69 17.35
N ASN A 108 15.35 -5.58 18.09
CA ASN A 108 14.36 -5.34 19.14
C ASN A 108 13.08 -4.80 18.52
N LEU A 109 12.08 -5.67 18.36
CA LEU A 109 10.83 -5.33 17.69
C LEU A 109 9.89 -4.46 18.53
N ASP A 110 10.14 -4.30 19.83
CA ASP A 110 9.40 -3.41 20.73
C ASP A 110 9.94 -1.97 20.70
N GLN A 111 10.92 -1.72 19.85
CA GLN A 111 11.47 -0.41 19.55
C GLN A 111 11.28 -0.08 18.06
N PRO A 112 11.27 1.20 17.68
CA PRO A 112 11.29 1.58 16.28
C PRO A 112 12.45 0.92 15.55
N LEU A 113 12.16 0.32 14.39
CA LEU A 113 13.17 -0.32 13.56
C LEU A 113 14.25 0.71 13.17
N PRO A 114 15.53 0.36 13.32
CA PRO A 114 16.61 1.29 12.99
C PRO A 114 16.71 1.51 11.48
N ALA A 115 17.29 2.62 11.08
CA ALA A 115 17.73 2.86 9.69
C ALA A 115 19.27 2.76 9.66
N THR A 116 19.79 1.69 9.08
CA THR A 116 21.23 1.39 8.99
C THR A 116 21.57 0.81 7.61
N ASP A 117 22.85 0.54 7.35
CA ASP A 117 23.28 -0.11 6.10
C ASP A 117 22.72 -1.54 5.94
N LYS A 118 22.29 -2.17 7.05
CA LYS A 118 21.68 -3.52 7.05
C LYS A 118 20.17 -3.53 7.21
N VAL A 119 19.59 -2.44 7.66
CA VAL A 119 18.14 -2.26 7.82
C VAL A 119 17.74 -1.00 7.04
N LEU A 120 17.41 -1.18 5.78
CA LEU A 120 17.09 -0.08 4.87
C LEU A 120 15.65 0.37 5.07
N HIS A 121 15.44 1.67 5.20
CA HIS A 121 14.15 2.28 5.50
C HIS A 121 13.51 2.91 4.26
N PHE A 122 12.26 2.57 3.96
CA PHE A 122 11.50 3.05 2.80
C PHE A 122 10.29 3.91 3.21
N GLY A 123 10.54 4.89 4.06
CA GLY A 123 9.52 5.74 4.69
C GLY A 123 8.82 6.76 3.79
N LYS A 124 9.07 6.75 2.48
CA LYS A 124 8.33 7.60 1.52
C LYS A 124 7.29 6.82 0.72
N GLY A 125 7.00 5.56 1.11
CA GLY A 125 6.05 4.71 0.42
C GLY A 125 6.62 3.97 -0.80
N GLN A 126 7.96 3.84 -0.87
CA GLN A 126 8.61 3.10 -1.97
C GLN A 126 8.25 1.62 -1.89
N THR A 127 8.08 1.01 -3.07
CA THR A 127 7.79 -0.42 -3.26
C THR A 127 8.89 -1.15 -4.02
N GLU A 128 9.99 -0.46 -4.31
CA GLU A 128 11.21 -1.03 -4.90
C GLU A 128 12.43 -0.20 -4.53
N THR A 129 13.61 -0.81 -4.69
CA THR A 129 14.89 -0.14 -4.55
C THR A 129 15.94 -0.78 -5.45
N THR A 130 16.99 -0.02 -5.75
CA THR A 130 18.20 -0.57 -6.39
C THR A 130 19.27 -0.77 -5.33
N LEU A 131 19.78 -2.00 -5.22
CA LEU A 131 20.89 -2.34 -4.32
C LEU A 131 22.20 -2.48 -5.09
N THR A 132 23.25 -2.02 -4.44
CA THR A 132 24.63 -2.28 -4.84
C THR A 132 25.29 -3.08 -3.73
N LEU A 133 25.54 -4.35 -3.96
CA LEU A 133 26.19 -5.25 -3.02
C LEU A 133 27.46 -5.82 -3.65
N PRO A 134 28.48 -6.15 -2.85
CA PRO A 134 29.68 -6.82 -3.35
C PRO A 134 29.35 -8.22 -3.88
N PRO A 135 30.22 -8.83 -4.71
CA PRO A 135 30.06 -10.24 -5.09
C PRO A 135 30.04 -11.16 -3.88
N GLY A 136 29.14 -12.14 -3.91
CA GLY A 136 28.98 -13.12 -2.84
C GLY A 136 27.53 -13.51 -2.55
N LYS A 137 27.34 -14.36 -1.54
CA LYS A 137 26.01 -14.71 -1.03
C LYS A 137 25.50 -13.61 -0.11
N HIS A 138 24.25 -13.18 -0.35
CA HIS A 138 23.56 -12.21 0.48
C HIS A 138 22.17 -12.70 0.84
N THR A 139 21.65 -12.26 1.98
CA THR A 139 20.27 -12.54 2.40
C THR A 139 19.45 -11.26 2.37
N LEU A 140 18.20 -11.38 1.95
CA LEU A 140 17.24 -10.29 1.94
C LEU A 140 15.95 -10.74 2.64
N GLU A 141 15.37 -9.87 3.47
CA GLU A 141 14.09 -10.10 4.14
C GLU A 141 13.35 -8.76 4.28
N LEU A 142 12.07 -8.72 3.96
CA LEU A 142 11.23 -7.54 4.19
C LEU A 142 10.58 -7.60 5.55
N VAL A 143 10.48 -6.44 6.20
CA VAL A 143 9.65 -6.20 7.38
C VAL A 143 8.74 -5.01 7.08
N PHE A 144 7.48 -5.13 7.44
CA PHE A 144 6.51 -4.07 7.31
C PHE A 144 6.26 -3.46 8.69
N ALA A 145 6.36 -2.12 8.79
CA ALA A 145 6.24 -1.39 10.03
C ALA A 145 5.19 -0.30 9.95
N ASP A 146 4.63 0.07 11.09
CA ASP A 146 3.63 1.12 11.22
C ASP A 146 4.19 2.53 11.01
N SER A 147 3.36 3.55 11.16
CA SER A 147 3.73 4.97 11.04
C SER A 147 4.83 5.42 12.00
N LYS A 148 5.06 4.70 13.09
CA LYS A 148 6.06 4.97 14.13
C LYS A 148 7.31 4.08 13.98
N HIS A 149 7.44 3.33 12.89
CA HIS A 149 8.50 2.35 12.63
C HIS A 149 8.44 1.11 13.55
N LEU A 150 7.33 0.88 14.26
CA LEU A 150 7.14 -0.31 15.05
C LEU A 150 6.71 -1.47 14.16
N SER A 151 7.36 -2.61 14.33
CA SER A 151 6.89 -3.85 13.71
C SER A 151 5.50 -4.20 14.22
N PHE A 152 4.66 -4.82 13.40
CA PHE A 152 3.39 -5.40 13.84
C PHE A 152 3.59 -6.57 14.81
N ASP A 153 2.56 -6.97 15.54
CA ASP A 153 2.56 -8.14 16.42
C ASP A 153 1.36 -9.04 16.10
N PRO A 154 1.59 -10.26 15.56
CA PRO A 154 2.90 -10.82 15.18
C PRO A 154 3.60 -10.01 14.08
N PRO A 155 4.95 -10.12 13.97
CA PRO A 155 5.71 -9.39 12.96
C PRO A 155 5.22 -9.72 11.55
N LEU A 156 4.96 -8.69 10.76
CA LEU A 156 4.62 -8.83 9.35
C LEU A 156 5.91 -8.74 8.53
N HIS A 157 6.44 -9.90 8.13
CA HIS A 157 7.71 -10.02 7.43
C HIS A 157 7.64 -11.05 6.30
N SER A 158 8.53 -10.94 5.32
CA SER A 158 8.65 -11.92 4.25
C SER A 158 9.41 -13.16 4.70
N GLY A 159 9.33 -14.22 3.93
CA GLY A 159 10.38 -15.24 4.00
C GLY A 159 11.74 -14.63 3.65
N LYS A 160 12.79 -15.05 4.35
CA LYS A 160 14.17 -14.71 4.00
C LYS A 160 14.55 -15.39 2.70
N ILE A 161 15.10 -14.65 1.77
CA ILE A 161 15.66 -15.19 0.53
C ILE A 161 17.19 -15.08 0.55
N THR A 162 17.87 -15.97 -0.16
CA THR A 162 19.29 -15.92 -0.42
C THR A 162 19.51 -15.68 -1.90
N ILE A 163 20.45 -14.80 -2.22
CA ILE A 163 20.86 -14.48 -3.60
C ILE A 163 22.38 -14.62 -3.74
N LEU A 164 22.85 -14.81 -4.96
CA LEU A 164 24.27 -14.73 -5.32
C LEU A 164 24.48 -13.47 -6.16
N VAL A 165 25.37 -12.58 -5.72
CA VAL A 165 25.76 -11.39 -6.48
C VAL A 165 27.06 -11.66 -7.21
N GLU A 166 27.13 -11.30 -8.52
CA GLU A 166 28.29 -11.41 -9.42
C GLU A 166 28.78 -10.03 -9.86
#